data_0856dae1af4c180bc37ee308758551e6
#
_entry.id   0856dae1af4c180bc37ee308758551e6
#
_cell.length_a   1.000
_cell.length_b   1.000
_cell.length_c   1.000
_cell.angle_alpha   90.00
_cell.angle_beta   90.00
_cell.angle_gamma   90.00
#
_symmetry.space_group_name_H-M   'P 1'
#
loop_
_entity.id
_entity.type
_entity.pdbx_description
1 polymer ?
#
loop_
_entity_poly.entity_id
_entity_poly.type
_entity_poly.pdbx_seq_one_letter_code
_entity_poly.pdbx_strand_id
1 'polypeptide(L)'
;AASDVYKRQIWGVIDMVPITNFPDIRSRCAVHSRESGSMMVIPRENDLCRLYIQLKEVAREDGEGSDVNAAKAKGRIDRSKITPESIIKQAKEIIQPFDLDITDISWFTGYQIGQRVATGFHRNNRVFISGDACHTHSPKAGQGMNVSMQDTYNLGFKLALVCKGLAKQDILQTYQLERKKVAHDLINFDHKFSRLFSGKPMIPNAEKLEGSKDAGGVDLDEFHQVYVQGAKFASGTISDYQDSIMVKKTGAKPRSGEEADGDFNPLANNVPVGRRLFSDLVLGHIDYKMVHLADKMPSDGRFRVLIFPGDVHQYKANWNTLNKFNDVLEAKDSFIKRYTPVNAFPSSVIEILTIHASLRFDIEFHDFPQFTRSTDFKGRTDYWRIFCGAGKAYDGTDIDIYKTFGIDKQAGAILVVRPDSHVAQVVEYSLDGLKQVDEYFSGFMLDQRNNVLPEKDKTINDAIRFLQPRLAV
;
A
#
# COMPACT_ATOMS: atom_id res chain seq x y z
N ALA A 1 20.25 28.58 2.51
CA ALA A 1 21.33 28.13 3.40
C ALA A 1 20.84 27.06 4.42
N ALA A 2 19.59 27.07 4.84
CA ALA A 2 19.06 26.05 5.79
C ALA A 2 18.92 24.64 5.20
N SER A 3 18.88 24.48 3.87
CA SER A 3 18.72 23.18 3.21
C SER A 3 19.97 22.30 3.24
N ASP A 4 21.16 22.85 3.48
CA ASP A 4 22.42 22.10 3.40
C ASP A 4 22.83 21.42 4.71
N VAL A 5 22.32 21.85 5.85
CA VAL A 5 22.62 21.23 7.16
C VAL A 5 22.05 19.84 7.26
N TYR A 6 20.86 19.60 6.70
CA TYR A 6 20.21 18.28 6.73
C TYR A 6 20.79 17.27 5.73
N LYS A 7 21.50 17.71 4.71
CA LYS A 7 22.11 16.84 3.68
C LYS A 7 23.35 16.08 4.15
N ARG A 8 23.87 16.37 5.36
CA ARG A 8 25.11 15.79 5.89
C ARG A 8 24.96 14.98 7.16
N GLN A 9 23.73 14.70 7.60
CA GLN A 9 23.53 13.94 8.83
C GLN A 9 24.00 12.50 8.66
N ILE A 10 24.76 12.02 9.64
CA ILE A 10 25.21 10.63 9.75
C ILE A 10 24.35 9.95 10.79
N TRP A 11 23.92 8.73 10.47
CA TRP A 11 23.18 7.88 11.39
C TRP A 11 23.90 6.56 11.58
N GLY A 12 24.17 6.23 12.83
CA GLY A 12 24.57 4.88 13.23
C GLY A 12 23.34 4.04 13.46
N VAL A 13 23.37 2.80 12.99
CA VAL A 13 22.34 1.80 13.27
C VAL A 13 23.01 0.57 13.85
N ILE A 14 22.45 0.04 14.92
CA ILE A 14 22.97 -1.15 15.59
C ILE A 14 21.83 -2.07 16.03
N ASP A 15 21.96 -3.35 15.74
CA ASP A 15 21.12 -4.43 16.25
C ASP A 15 21.86 -5.14 17.36
N MET A 16 21.31 -5.13 18.56
CA MET A 16 21.98 -5.64 19.73
C MET A 16 20.99 -6.17 20.76
N VAL A 17 21.49 -6.98 21.69
CA VAL A 17 20.74 -7.40 22.89
C VAL A 17 21.10 -6.45 24.05
N PRO A 18 20.17 -5.56 24.47
CA PRO A 18 20.43 -4.59 25.52
C PRO A 18 20.24 -5.18 26.92
N ILE A 19 21.06 -4.73 27.87
CA ILE A 19 20.81 -4.79 29.30
C ILE A 19 20.69 -3.35 29.78
N THR A 20 19.52 -2.96 30.26
CA THR A 20 19.25 -1.56 30.59
C THR A 20 18.10 -1.44 31.59
N ASN A 21 18.09 -0.37 32.35
CA ASN A 21 16.99 0.07 33.19
C ASN A 21 16.09 1.09 32.48
N PHE A 22 16.30 1.37 31.20
CA PHE A 22 15.43 2.22 30.42
C PHE A 22 14.07 1.55 30.20
N PRO A 23 12.95 2.13 30.66
CA PRO A 23 11.67 1.42 30.73
C PRO A 23 11.08 1.11 29.33
N ASP A 24 11.36 1.96 28.33
CA ASP A 24 10.76 1.84 27.00
C ASP A 24 11.62 1.07 25.98
N ILE A 25 12.65 0.35 26.44
CA ILE A 25 13.57 -0.38 25.54
C ILE A 25 12.87 -1.43 24.68
N ARG A 26 11.72 -1.93 25.11
CA ARG A 26 10.88 -2.89 24.38
C ARG A 26 9.67 -2.22 23.71
N SER A 27 9.62 -0.90 23.71
CA SER A 27 8.61 -0.12 23.02
C SER A 27 9.25 0.60 21.82
N ARG A 28 8.48 0.77 20.74
CA ARG A 28 8.93 1.64 19.65
C ARG A 28 8.80 3.09 20.11
N CYS A 29 9.92 3.73 20.37
CA CYS A 29 9.93 5.11 20.85
C CYS A 29 11.05 5.94 20.24
N ALA A 30 10.90 7.27 20.33
CA ALA A 30 11.90 8.24 19.98
C ALA A 30 12.39 8.93 21.25
N VAL A 31 13.70 8.93 21.45
CA VAL A 31 14.37 9.60 22.60
C VAL A 31 15.06 10.85 22.07
N HIS A 32 14.74 11.99 22.64
CA HIS A 32 15.35 13.27 22.31
C HIS A 32 16.13 13.80 23.52
N SER A 33 17.45 13.79 23.42
CA SER A 33 18.30 14.46 24.38
C SER A 33 18.55 15.91 23.93
N ARG A 34 18.50 16.83 24.88
CA ARG A 34 18.74 18.26 24.60
C ARG A 34 20.15 18.53 24.08
N GLU A 35 21.14 17.78 24.56
CA GLU A 35 22.56 18.03 24.32
C GLU A 35 23.23 16.96 23.45
N SER A 36 22.70 15.72 23.53
CA SER A 36 23.36 14.54 22.95
C SER A 36 22.75 14.07 21.63
N GLY A 37 21.65 14.70 21.19
CA GLY A 37 20.98 14.33 19.92
C GLY A 37 19.77 13.42 20.11
N SER A 38 19.40 12.71 19.05
CA SER A 38 18.18 11.91 19.02
C SER A 38 18.47 10.45 18.70
N MET A 39 17.66 9.57 19.26
CA MET A 39 17.72 8.11 19.05
C MET A 39 16.33 7.57 18.85
N MET A 40 16.18 6.58 17.98
CA MET A 40 14.97 5.78 17.85
C MET A 40 15.26 4.36 18.33
N VAL A 41 14.36 3.84 19.15
CA VAL A 41 14.38 2.48 19.67
C VAL A 41 13.33 1.67 18.93
N ILE A 42 13.71 0.53 18.37
CA ILE A 42 12.83 -0.40 17.67
C ILE A 42 13.07 -1.81 18.18
N PRO A 43 12.13 -2.38 18.95
CA PRO A 43 12.22 -3.78 19.36
C PRO A 43 12.21 -4.71 18.15
N ARG A 44 12.98 -5.78 18.26
CA ARG A 44 13.09 -6.80 17.24
C ARG A 44 12.87 -8.20 17.83
N GLU A 45 12.81 -9.18 16.95
CA GLU A 45 12.78 -10.61 17.29
C GLU A 45 14.04 -11.04 18.05
N ASN A 46 13.98 -12.17 18.74
CA ASN A 46 15.09 -12.82 19.45
C ASN A 46 15.78 -11.89 20.48
N ASP A 47 14.99 -11.15 21.26
CA ASP A 47 15.47 -10.17 22.25
C ASP A 47 16.32 -9.02 21.70
N LEU A 48 16.50 -8.95 20.39
CA LEU A 48 17.22 -7.86 19.75
C LEU A 48 16.45 -6.53 19.89
N CYS A 49 17.21 -5.46 19.94
CA CYS A 49 16.73 -4.09 19.80
C CYS A 49 17.56 -3.38 18.73
N ARG A 50 16.90 -2.68 17.84
CA ARG A 50 17.54 -1.81 16.86
C ARG A 50 17.53 -0.39 17.34
N LEU A 51 18.70 0.22 17.42
CA LEU A 51 18.85 1.66 17.69
C LEU A 51 19.25 2.37 16.40
N TYR A 52 18.53 3.47 16.08
CA TYR A 52 18.94 4.46 15.09
C TYR A 52 19.44 5.69 15.84
N ILE A 53 20.70 6.05 15.69
CA ILE A 53 21.36 7.05 16.51
C ILE A 53 21.93 8.13 15.59
N GLN A 54 21.55 9.38 15.86
CA GLN A 54 22.17 10.52 15.19
C GLN A 54 23.59 10.69 15.71
N LEU A 55 24.59 10.49 14.85
CA LEU A 55 25.99 10.67 15.20
C LEU A 55 26.37 12.15 15.06
N LYS A 56 27.17 12.66 16.01
CA LYS A 56 27.82 13.96 15.86
C LYS A 56 28.79 13.88 14.67
N GLU A 57 28.88 14.95 13.87
CA GLU A 57 29.83 14.98 12.73
C GLU A 57 31.24 14.63 13.22
N VAL A 58 31.79 13.57 12.65
CA VAL A 58 33.24 13.32 12.79
C VAL A 58 33.93 14.34 11.88
N ALA A 59 34.39 15.44 12.45
CA ALA A 59 35.18 16.45 11.73
C ALA A 59 36.35 15.74 11.05
N ARG A 60 36.57 16.00 9.75
CA ARG A 60 37.84 15.70 9.10
C ARG A 60 38.86 16.57 9.76
N GLU A 61 39.92 16.00 10.29
CA GLU A 61 41.20 16.72 10.48
C GLU A 61 41.68 17.08 9.08
N ASP A 62 41.64 18.37 8.77
CA ASP A 62 42.14 18.92 7.50
C ASP A 62 43.65 18.69 7.43
N GLY A 63 44.03 17.55 6.77
CA GLY A 63 45.40 17.39 6.29
C GLY A 63 45.59 18.31 5.07
N GLU A 64 46.49 19.26 5.16
CA GLU A 64 46.95 20.08 4.04
C GLU A 64 47.40 19.20 2.87
N GLY A 65 46.66 19.25 1.78
CA GLY A 65 46.97 18.56 0.51
C GLY A 65 46.18 19.16 -0.63
N SER A 66 46.81 20.03 -1.40
CA SER A 66 46.27 20.67 -2.58
C SER A 66 46.17 19.70 -3.76
N ASP A 67 45.04 19.06 -3.95
CA ASP A 67 44.72 18.30 -5.18
C ASP A 67 43.30 18.58 -5.66
N VAL A 68 43.17 18.93 -6.94
CA VAL A 68 41.92 19.34 -7.61
C VAL A 68 40.90 18.19 -7.65
N ASN A 69 41.31 16.92 -7.47
CA ASN A 69 40.46 15.76 -7.28
C ASN A 69 39.84 15.68 -5.88
N ALA A 70 40.37 16.40 -4.89
CA ALA A 70 39.85 16.51 -3.53
C ALA A 70 38.51 17.27 -3.45
N ALA A 71 38.18 18.10 -4.42
CA ALA A 71 36.89 18.82 -4.46
C ALA A 71 35.69 17.90 -4.70
N LYS A 72 35.85 16.76 -5.42
CA LYS A 72 34.82 15.72 -5.59
C LYS A 72 34.74 14.80 -4.36
N ALA A 73 35.77 14.71 -3.55
CA ALA A 73 35.80 13.93 -2.31
C ALA A 73 35.26 14.70 -1.09
N LYS A 74 35.05 16.03 -1.19
CA LYS A 74 34.59 16.92 -0.11
C LYS A 74 33.20 16.65 0.49
N GLY A 75 32.54 15.56 0.11
CA GLY A 75 31.22 15.21 0.64
C GLY A 75 31.07 13.76 1.13
N ARG A 76 32.13 12.93 1.07
CA ARG A 76 32.07 11.55 1.55
C ARG A 76 32.72 11.42 2.92
N ILE A 77 31.95 10.92 3.87
CA ILE A 77 32.42 10.58 5.22
C ILE A 77 33.25 9.32 5.14
N ASP A 78 34.30 9.30 5.93
CA ASP A 78 35.07 8.09 6.14
C ASP A 78 34.28 7.10 7.01
N ARG A 79 33.65 6.12 6.35
CA ARG A 79 32.84 5.08 7.02
C ARG A 79 33.68 4.20 7.93
N SER A 80 34.98 4.13 7.78
CA SER A 80 35.86 3.32 8.63
C SER A 80 35.91 3.83 10.08
N LYS A 81 35.55 5.09 10.29
CA LYS A 81 35.49 5.74 11.62
C LYS A 81 34.18 5.45 12.39
N ILE A 82 33.18 4.84 11.74
CA ILE A 82 31.91 4.46 12.39
C ILE A 82 32.07 3.02 12.89
N THR A 83 32.30 2.88 14.17
CA THR A 83 32.45 1.60 14.84
C THR A 83 31.28 1.33 15.79
N PRO A 84 31.01 0.07 16.16
CA PRO A 84 29.99 -0.25 17.17
C PRO A 84 30.18 0.55 18.45
N GLU A 85 31.44 0.70 18.89
CA GLU A 85 31.78 1.40 20.15
C GLU A 85 31.41 2.88 20.06
N SER A 86 31.64 3.53 18.88
CA SER A 86 31.25 4.95 18.67
C SER A 86 29.72 5.12 18.70
N ILE A 87 28.98 4.17 18.12
CA ILE A 87 27.52 4.17 18.11
C ILE A 87 26.97 3.96 19.53
N ILE A 88 27.51 2.99 20.26
CA ILE A 88 27.12 2.67 21.62
C ILE A 88 27.40 3.82 22.58
N LYS A 89 28.57 4.45 22.44
CA LYS A 89 28.93 5.62 23.24
C LYS A 89 27.89 6.72 23.09
N GLN A 90 27.52 7.05 21.85
CA GLN A 90 26.51 8.07 21.59
C GLN A 90 25.12 7.67 22.11
N ALA A 91 24.75 6.38 22.03
CA ALA A 91 23.50 5.86 22.60
C ALA A 91 23.45 6.05 24.13
N LYS A 92 24.55 5.70 24.82
CA LYS A 92 24.68 5.89 26.28
C LYS A 92 24.54 7.36 26.69
N GLU A 93 25.10 8.30 25.90
CA GLU A 93 24.94 9.72 26.16
C GLU A 93 23.50 10.22 25.98
N ILE A 94 22.76 9.67 24.99
CA ILE A 94 21.38 10.10 24.71
C ILE A 94 20.40 9.59 25.75
N ILE A 95 20.61 8.36 26.24
CA ILE A 95 19.65 7.67 27.12
C ILE A 95 19.79 8.06 28.61
N GLN A 96 20.82 8.83 28.96
CA GLN A 96 20.99 9.28 30.34
C GLN A 96 19.70 9.87 30.92
N PRO A 97 19.35 9.60 32.22
CA PRO A 97 20.22 9.00 33.26
C PRO A 97 20.18 7.47 33.32
N PHE A 98 19.62 6.80 32.31
CA PHE A 98 19.52 5.34 32.31
C PHE A 98 20.84 4.68 31.86
N ASP A 99 21.12 3.51 32.37
CA ASP A 99 22.27 2.70 31.98
C ASP A 99 21.94 1.86 30.74
N LEU A 100 22.96 1.59 29.91
CA LEU A 100 22.84 0.71 28.75
C LEU A 100 24.10 -0.12 28.61
N ASP A 101 23.98 -1.41 28.82
CA ASP A 101 25.00 -2.41 28.49
C ASP A 101 24.50 -3.33 27.38
N ILE A 102 25.43 -4.00 26.69
CA ILE A 102 25.15 -4.79 25.52
C ILE A 102 25.83 -6.15 25.66
N THR A 103 25.08 -7.22 25.50
CA THR A 103 25.61 -8.60 25.57
C THR A 103 26.01 -9.14 24.23
N ASP A 104 25.32 -8.77 23.16
CA ASP A 104 25.58 -9.26 21.80
C ASP A 104 25.25 -8.18 20.78
N ILE A 105 26.04 -8.12 19.69
CA ILE A 105 25.86 -7.25 18.53
C ILE A 105 25.68 -8.12 17.30
N SER A 106 24.46 -8.17 16.81
CA SER A 106 24.15 -8.95 15.62
C SER A 106 24.55 -8.23 14.32
N TRP A 107 24.41 -6.90 14.30
CA TRP A 107 24.69 -6.12 13.10
C TRP A 107 24.83 -4.62 13.41
N PHE A 108 25.64 -3.91 12.63
CA PHE A 108 25.72 -2.46 12.69
C PHE A 108 26.06 -1.85 11.33
N THR A 109 25.75 -0.58 11.15
CA THR A 109 26.13 0.20 9.97
C THR A 109 26.05 1.71 10.22
N GLY A 110 26.71 2.46 9.36
CA GLY A 110 26.59 3.92 9.29
C GLY A 110 25.95 4.37 7.98
N TYR A 111 24.92 5.19 8.06
CA TYR A 111 24.25 5.79 6.91
C TYR A 111 24.54 7.28 6.78
N GLN A 112 24.95 7.70 5.60
CA GLN A 112 24.85 9.08 5.21
C GLN A 112 23.51 9.30 4.52
N ILE A 113 22.67 10.15 5.05
CA ILE A 113 21.37 10.44 4.49
C ILE A 113 21.51 11.17 3.16
N GLY A 114 20.85 10.64 2.14
CA GLY A 114 20.68 11.27 0.84
C GLY A 114 19.22 11.13 0.42
N GLN A 115 18.54 12.25 0.18
CA GLN A 115 17.16 12.27 -0.30
C GLN A 115 17.19 12.61 -1.79
N ARG A 116 16.86 11.60 -2.63
CA ARG A 116 16.96 11.73 -4.09
C ARG A 116 15.85 10.97 -4.76
N VAL A 117 15.37 11.47 -5.88
CA VAL A 117 14.46 10.77 -6.81
C VAL A 117 15.11 10.78 -8.19
N ALA A 118 15.12 9.66 -8.86
CA ALA A 118 15.57 9.54 -10.23
C ALA A 118 14.67 10.36 -11.17
N THR A 119 15.25 10.91 -12.22
CA THR A 119 14.50 11.71 -13.22
C THR A 119 13.52 10.87 -14.02
N GLY A 120 13.82 9.58 -14.21
CA GLY A 120 12.94 8.61 -14.87
C GLY A 120 13.07 7.23 -14.22
N PHE A 121 11.98 6.47 -14.17
CA PHE A 121 11.91 5.12 -13.59
C PHE A 121 11.96 4.02 -14.65
N HIS A 122 11.82 4.38 -15.92
CA HIS A 122 11.98 3.46 -17.04
C HIS A 122 12.60 4.13 -18.27
N ARG A 123 13.11 3.31 -19.17
CA ARG A 123 13.55 3.71 -20.50
C ARG A 123 12.89 2.83 -21.56
N ASN A 124 12.13 3.47 -22.46
CA ASN A 124 11.46 2.84 -23.61
C ASN A 124 10.56 1.64 -23.23
N ASN A 125 9.96 1.62 -22.05
CA ASN A 125 9.17 0.52 -21.51
C ASN A 125 9.88 -0.87 -21.59
N ARG A 126 11.22 -0.87 -21.55
CA ARG A 126 12.07 -2.06 -21.65
C ARG A 126 13.02 -2.23 -20.47
N VAL A 127 13.54 -1.14 -19.95
CA VAL A 127 14.41 -1.11 -18.78
C VAL A 127 13.70 -0.36 -17.69
N PHE A 128 13.62 -0.95 -16.51
CA PHE A 128 12.96 -0.38 -15.35
C PHE A 128 13.92 -0.38 -14.17
N ILE A 129 13.81 0.63 -13.32
CA ILE A 129 14.45 0.68 -12.02
C ILE A 129 13.38 0.74 -10.94
N SER A 130 13.65 0.23 -9.74
CA SER A 130 12.70 0.10 -8.64
C SER A 130 13.39 0.24 -7.30
N GLY A 131 12.64 0.68 -6.28
CA GLY A 131 13.14 0.85 -4.92
C GLY A 131 14.28 1.85 -4.82
N ASP A 132 15.35 1.49 -4.10
CA ASP A 132 16.52 2.36 -3.86
C ASP A 132 17.23 2.82 -5.14
N ALA A 133 17.03 2.13 -6.27
CA ALA A 133 17.52 2.59 -7.56
C ALA A 133 16.72 3.80 -8.10
N CYS A 134 15.48 3.98 -7.65
CA CYS A 134 14.60 5.08 -8.03
C CYS A 134 14.66 6.24 -7.06
N HIS A 135 14.68 5.93 -5.76
CA HIS A 135 14.59 6.94 -4.70
C HIS A 135 15.37 6.50 -3.46
N THR A 136 16.04 7.45 -2.86
CA THR A 136 16.72 7.25 -1.58
C THR A 136 16.18 8.26 -0.57
N HIS A 137 16.03 7.83 0.67
CA HIS A 137 15.50 8.64 1.76
C HIS A 137 16.17 8.26 3.09
N SER A 138 15.83 8.95 4.19
CA SER A 138 16.40 8.63 5.48
C SER A 138 15.81 7.33 6.06
N PRO A 139 16.55 6.60 6.89
CA PRO A 139 16.03 5.41 7.57
C PRO A 139 15.08 5.73 8.73
N LYS A 140 14.92 7.01 9.10
CA LYS A 140 14.20 7.47 10.30
C LYS A 140 12.75 6.99 10.39
N ALA A 141 12.05 7.02 9.29
CA ALA A 141 10.65 6.61 9.24
C ALA A 141 10.47 5.09 9.08
N GLY A 142 11.54 4.32 8.81
CA GLY A 142 11.48 2.88 8.61
C GLY A 142 10.69 2.43 7.37
N GLN A 143 10.55 3.29 6.35
CA GLN A 143 9.63 3.08 5.23
C GLN A 143 10.28 2.54 3.95
N GLY A 144 11.63 2.49 3.87
CA GLY A 144 12.34 2.17 2.63
C GLY A 144 11.94 0.83 2.03
N MET A 145 11.96 -0.22 2.83
CA MET A 145 11.58 -1.55 2.38
C MET A 145 10.14 -1.59 1.88
N ASN A 146 9.20 -1.01 2.63
CA ASN A 146 7.78 -1.05 2.29
C ASN A 146 7.50 -0.36 0.94
N VAL A 147 8.05 0.83 0.72
CA VAL A 147 7.86 1.56 -0.54
C VAL A 147 8.54 0.84 -1.70
N SER A 148 9.74 0.28 -1.49
CA SER A 148 10.44 -0.51 -2.51
C SER A 148 9.66 -1.78 -2.91
N MET A 149 9.05 -2.48 -1.93
CA MET A 149 8.18 -3.63 -2.20
C MET A 149 6.91 -3.22 -2.96
N GLN A 150 6.32 -2.08 -2.62
CA GLN A 150 5.16 -1.54 -3.34
C GLN A 150 5.52 -1.16 -4.79
N ASP A 151 6.72 -0.63 -5.05
CA ASP A 151 7.18 -0.33 -6.41
C ASP A 151 7.24 -1.59 -7.26
N THR A 152 7.88 -2.65 -6.74
CA THR A 152 8.01 -3.92 -7.45
C THR A 152 6.66 -4.62 -7.61
N TYR A 153 5.77 -4.52 -6.64
CA TYR A 153 4.43 -5.08 -6.74
C TYR A 153 3.58 -4.36 -7.81
N ASN A 154 3.66 -3.03 -7.85
CA ASN A 154 2.99 -2.22 -8.88
C ASN A 154 3.53 -2.52 -10.30
N LEU A 155 4.85 -2.67 -10.44
CA LEU A 155 5.46 -3.00 -11.72
C LEU A 155 5.21 -4.45 -12.13
N GLY A 156 5.26 -5.38 -11.18
CA GLY A 156 5.24 -6.81 -11.44
C GLY A 156 3.98 -7.30 -12.15
N PHE A 157 2.79 -6.89 -11.70
CA PHE A 157 1.56 -7.31 -12.37
C PHE A 157 1.42 -6.69 -13.77
N LYS A 158 1.88 -5.45 -13.97
CA LYS A 158 1.86 -4.78 -15.29
C LYS A 158 2.76 -5.50 -16.28
N LEU A 159 3.97 -5.85 -15.84
CA LEU A 159 4.89 -6.66 -16.65
C LEU A 159 4.28 -8.03 -16.96
N ALA A 160 3.68 -8.69 -15.98
CA ALA A 160 3.04 -9.99 -16.18
C ALA A 160 1.93 -9.93 -17.23
N LEU A 161 1.07 -8.92 -17.18
CA LEU A 161 0.00 -8.74 -18.18
C LEU A 161 0.56 -8.51 -19.59
N VAL A 162 1.58 -7.66 -19.73
CA VAL A 162 2.19 -7.38 -21.03
C VAL A 162 2.97 -8.58 -21.57
N CYS A 163 3.78 -9.26 -20.74
CA CYS A 163 4.58 -10.42 -21.16
C CYS A 163 3.71 -11.62 -21.52
N LYS A 164 2.53 -11.76 -20.91
CA LYS A 164 1.53 -12.77 -21.27
C LYS A 164 0.67 -12.39 -22.49
N GLY A 165 0.88 -11.21 -23.07
CA GLY A 165 0.07 -10.72 -24.20
C GLY A 165 -1.39 -10.41 -23.81
N LEU A 166 -1.67 -10.13 -22.53
CA LEU A 166 -3.01 -9.81 -22.04
C LEU A 166 -3.32 -8.31 -22.11
N ALA A 167 -2.31 -7.46 -22.08
CA ALA A 167 -2.47 -6.00 -22.10
C ALA A 167 -1.47 -5.30 -23.02
N LYS A 168 -1.85 -4.09 -23.46
CA LYS A 168 -1.00 -3.19 -24.24
C LYS A 168 0.19 -2.71 -23.41
N GLN A 169 1.32 -2.41 -24.07
CA GLN A 169 2.53 -1.92 -23.40
C GLN A 169 2.34 -0.56 -22.71
N ASP A 170 1.33 0.21 -23.10
CA ASP A 170 1.07 1.54 -22.55
C ASP A 170 0.80 1.54 -21.05
N ILE A 171 0.30 0.40 -20.49
CA ILE A 171 0.13 0.28 -19.05
C ILE A 171 1.46 0.40 -18.27
N LEU A 172 2.61 0.10 -18.90
CA LEU A 172 3.92 0.17 -18.27
C LEU A 172 4.33 1.63 -17.94
N GLN A 173 3.82 2.60 -18.69
CA GLN A 173 4.06 4.02 -18.43
C GLN A 173 3.44 4.47 -17.11
N THR A 174 2.33 3.82 -16.71
CA THR A 174 1.66 4.14 -15.45
C THR A 174 2.49 3.77 -14.23
N TYR A 175 3.48 2.89 -14.35
CA TYR A 175 4.44 2.61 -13.27
C TYR A 175 5.16 3.88 -12.82
N GLN A 176 5.77 4.60 -13.75
CA GLN A 176 6.45 5.85 -13.42
C GLN A 176 5.46 6.93 -12.95
N LEU A 177 4.30 7.05 -13.62
CA LEU A 177 3.28 8.03 -13.27
C LEU A 177 2.84 7.88 -11.79
N GLU A 178 2.59 6.65 -11.38
CA GLU A 178 2.11 6.31 -10.04
C GLU A 178 3.22 6.35 -8.99
N ARG A 179 4.34 5.67 -9.24
CA ARG A 179 5.37 5.45 -8.23
C ARG A 179 6.33 6.63 -8.06
N LYS A 180 6.53 7.44 -9.08
CA LYS A 180 7.32 8.66 -8.96
C LYS A 180 6.62 9.70 -8.07
N LYS A 181 5.28 9.81 -8.16
CA LYS A 181 4.50 10.63 -7.23
C LYS A 181 4.71 10.18 -5.79
N VAL A 182 4.54 8.87 -5.53
CA VAL A 182 4.73 8.29 -4.19
C VAL A 182 6.16 8.53 -3.68
N ALA A 183 7.17 8.44 -4.54
CA ALA A 183 8.56 8.73 -4.18
C ALA A 183 8.76 10.21 -3.78
N HIS A 184 8.11 11.15 -4.47
CA HIS A 184 8.13 12.56 -4.08
C HIS A 184 7.40 12.80 -2.75
N ASP A 185 6.22 12.18 -2.56
CA ASP A 185 5.47 12.27 -1.32
C ASP A 185 6.29 11.71 -0.14
N LEU A 186 6.99 10.59 -0.34
CA LEU A 186 7.91 10.00 0.64
C LEU A 186 9.03 10.98 1.02
N ILE A 187 9.67 11.62 0.05
CA ILE A 187 10.77 12.54 0.32
C ILE A 187 10.27 13.81 1.03
N ASN A 188 9.12 14.33 0.64
CA ASN A 188 8.49 15.46 1.31
C ASN A 188 8.15 15.13 2.77
N PHE A 189 7.58 13.94 3.00
CA PHE A 189 7.33 13.43 4.34
C PHE A 189 8.64 13.28 5.13
N ASP A 190 9.66 12.65 4.55
CA ASP A 190 10.96 12.42 5.20
C ASP A 190 11.66 13.74 5.56
N HIS A 191 11.55 14.79 4.74
CA HIS A 191 12.03 16.11 5.06
C HIS A 191 11.34 16.68 6.30
N LYS A 192 10.01 16.64 6.34
CA LYS A 192 9.22 17.14 7.48
C LYS A 192 9.53 16.35 8.74
N PHE A 193 9.48 15.03 8.66
CA PHE A 193 9.75 14.14 9.79
C PHE A 193 11.19 14.27 10.31
N SER A 194 12.17 14.34 9.40
CA SER A 194 13.58 14.48 9.78
C SER A 194 13.86 15.80 10.49
N ARG A 195 13.20 16.89 10.10
CA ARG A 195 13.31 18.19 10.77
C ARG A 195 12.78 18.10 12.20
N LEU A 196 11.61 17.54 12.38
CA LEU A 196 10.98 17.37 13.70
C LEU A 196 11.77 16.41 14.59
N PHE A 197 12.26 15.31 14.02
CA PHE A 197 13.05 14.32 14.77
C PHE A 197 14.42 14.85 15.22
N SER A 198 15.05 15.73 14.47
CA SER A 198 16.40 16.26 14.78
C SER A 198 16.36 17.59 15.51
N GLY A 199 15.18 18.18 15.69
CA GLY A 199 15.02 19.43 16.42
C GLY A 199 15.14 19.24 17.93
N LYS A 200 15.58 20.28 18.64
CA LYS A 200 15.58 20.28 20.11
C LYS A 200 14.14 20.39 20.63
N PRO A 201 13.79 19.67 21.70
CA PRO A 201 12.46 19.80 22.30
C PRO A 201 12.18 21.24 22.79
N MET A 202 10.94 21.70 22.60
CA MET A 202 10.48 22.96 23.23
C MET A 202 10.52 22.82 24.75
N ILE A 203 10.95 23.86 25.44
CA ILE A 203 10.86 23.95 26.89
C ILE A 203 9.46 24.50 27.20
N PRO A 204 8.60 23.75 27.93
CA PRO A 204 7.35 24.33 28.42
C PRO A 204 7.68 25.55 29.31
N ASN A 205 7.06 26.69 29.04
CA ASN A 205 7.25 27.95 29.81
C ASN A 205 8.61 28.66 29.68
N ALA A 206 9.42 28.37 28.67
CA ALA A 206 10.56 29.23 28.36
C ALA A 206 10.03 30.57 27.83
N GLU A 207 10.25 31.65 28.59
CA GLU A 207 10.05 33.04 28.11
C GLU A 207 10.73 33.17 26.75
N LYS A 208 9.99 33.66 25.75
CA LYS A 208 10.55 34.00 24.44
C LYS A 208 11.60 35.05 24.62
N LEU A 209 12.84 34.66 24.74
CA LEU A 209 13.98 35.56 24.64
C LEU A 209 14.03 36.08 23.19
N GLU A 210 13.51 37.28 22.99
CA GLU A 210 13.60 37.99 21.71
C GLU A 210 15.06 38.08 21.29
N GLY A 211 15.34 37.48 20.14
CA GLY A 211 16.66 37.62 19.49
C GLY A 211 17.52 36.37 19.35
N SER A 212 17.17 35.23 19.92
CA SER A 212 17.92 33.99 19.67
C SER A 212 17.41 33.29 18.41
N LYS A 213 18.30 32.96 17.47
CA LYS A 213 18.03 32.16 16.27
C LYS A 213 17.59 30.72 16.60
N ASP A 214 17.57 30.32 17.86
CA ASP A 214 17.22 29.02 18.43
C ASP A 214 15.82 28.96 19.12
N ALA A 215 14.99 30.01 18.94
CA ALA A 215 13.67 30.13 19.59
C ALA A 215 12.57 29.18 19.07
N GLY A 216 12.90 28.18 18.26
CA GLY A 216 11.96 27.22 17.67
C GLY A 216 12.25 25.80 18.08
N GLY A 217 11.88 25.41 19.31
CA GLY A 217 11.86 24.00 19.72
C GLY A 217 10.81 23.21 18.93
N VAL A 218 10.94 21.88 18.89
CA VAL A 218 9.96 20.97 18.29
C VAL A 218 8.78 20.80 19.22
N ASP A 219 7.58 21.05 18.70
CA ASP A 219 6.33 20.73 19.37
C ASP A 219 6.11 19.20 19.31
N LEU A 220 5.93 18.59 20.47
CA LEU A 220 5.69 17.15 20.59
C LEU A 220 4.34 16.73 19.97
N ASP A 221 3.34 17.60 20.01
CA ASP A 221 2.03 17.32 19.40
C ASP A 221 2.14 17.35 17.86
N GLU A 222 2.88 18.32 17.30
CA GLU A 222 3.17 18.34 15.85
C GLU A 222 3.96 17.08 15.44
N PHE A 223 4.95 16.66 16.24
CA PHE A 223 5.71 15.45 15.99
C PHE A 223 4.81 14.21 15.98
N HIS A 224 3.93 14.09 16.98
CA HIS A 224 2.99 12.97 17.08
C HIS A 224 2.04 12.91 15.88
N GLN A 225 1.44 14.04 15.48
CA GLN A 225 0.56 14.12 14.32
C GLN A 225 1.27 13.70 13.03
N VAL A 226 2.48 14.20 12.79
CA VAL A 226 3.28 13.83 11.61
C VAL A 226 3.66 12.37 11.64
N TYR A 227 3.95 11.81 12.82
CA TYR A 227 4.25 10.39 12.99
C TYR A 227 3.04 9.50 12.65
N VAL A 228 1.86 9.84 13.15
CA VAL A 228 0.60 9.10 12.86
C VAL A 228 0.25 9.15 11.37
N GLN A 229 0.34 10.32 10.73
CA GLN A 229 0.15 10.44 9.28
C GLN A 229 1.17 9.61 8.49
N GLY A 230 2.43 9.61 8.94
CA GLY A 230 3.48 8.80 8.35
C GLY A 230 3.24 7.29 8.45
N ALA A 231 2.61 6.83 9.51
CA ALA A 231 2.28 5.41 9.68
C ALA A 231 1.27 4.93 8.63
N LYS A 232 0.27 5.73 8.30
CA LYS A 232 -0.70 5.44 7.22
C LYS A 232 -0.01 5.41 5.85
N PHE A 233 0.90 6.35 5.59
CA PHE A 233 1.70 6.36 4.36
C PHE A 233 2.62 5.14 4.26
N ALA A 234 3.29 4.77 5.35
CA ALA A 234 4.20 3.63 5.44
C ALA A 234 3.51 2.30 5.14
N SER A 235 2.25 2.15 5.59
CA SER A 235 1.44 0.96 5.31
C SER A 235 0.97 0.88 3.85
N GLY A 236 1.16 1.94 3.05
CA GLY A 236 0.69 2.02 1.67
C GLY A 236 -0.82 2.23 1.53
N THR A 237 -1.52 2.50 2.63
CA THR A 237 -2.99 2.65 2.60
C THR A 237 -3.44 3.98 2.01
N ILE A 238 -2.60 5.02 2.08
CA ILE A 238 -2.92 6.36 1.55
C ILE A 238 -2.15 6.72 0.27
N SER A 239 -1.41 5.78 -0.32
CA SER A 239 -0.79 6.01 -1.64
C SER A 239 -1.89 6.25 -2.67
N ASP A 240 -1.95 7.46 -3.20
CA ASP A 240 -3.02 7.91 -4.10
C ASP A 240 -2.50 8.06 -5.54
N TYR A 241 -2.98 7.21 -6.44
CA TYR A 241 -2.61 7.24 -7.85
C TYR A 241 -3.48 8.22 -8.63
N GLN A 242 -2.87 8.92 -9.55
CA GLN A 242 -3.53 9.92 -10.39
C GLN A 242 -4.41 9.27 -11.47
N ASP A 243 -5.28 10.07 -12.08
CA ASP A 243 -6.06 9.65 -13.26
C ASP A 243 -5.15 9.16 -14.37
N SER A 244 -5.52 8.05 -14.99
CA SER A 244 -4.73 7.38 -16.03
C SER A 244 -5.56 6.33 -16.77
N ILE A 245 -4.94 5.59 -17.68
CA ILE A 245 -5.59 4.42 -18.30
C ILE A 245 -5.91 3.30 -17.30
N MET A 246 -5.23 3.27 -16.13
CA MET A 246 -5.38 2.25 -15.09
C MET A 246 -6.18 2.73 -13.86
N VAL A 247 -6.53 4.02 -13.79
CA VAL A 247 -7.32 4.64 -12.71
C VAL A 247 -8.23 5.69 -13.31
N LYS A 248 -9.53 5.62 -13.06
CA LYS A 248 -10.54 6.56 -13.56
C LYS A 248 -11.11 7.38 -12.41
N LYS A 249 -10.51 8.55 -12.17
CA LYS A 249 -10.98 9.47 -11.14
C LYS A 249 -12.18 10.28 -11.62
N THR A 250 -13.09 10.55 -10.70
CA THR A 250 -14.29 11.37 -10.96
C THR A 250 -14.06 12.86 -10.67
N GLY A 251 -13.00 13.20 -9.93
CA GLY A 251 -12.75 14.55 -9.43
C GLY A 251 -13.65 14.93 -8.25
N ALA A 252 -14.37 13.98 -7.66
CA ALA A 252 -15.22 14.22 -6.51
C ALA A 252 -14.39 14.61 -5.28
N LYS A 253 -14.82 15.66 -4.57
CA LYS A 253 -14.13 16.14 -3.37
C LYS A 253 -14.52 15.30 -2.15
N PRO A 254 -13.62 15.12 -1.16
CA PRO A 254 -13.95 14.46 0.09
C PRO A 254 -15.04 15.25 0.86
N ARG A 255 -15.79 14.56 1.72
CA ARG A 255 -16.71 15.18 2.64
C ARG A 255 -15.93 16.10 3.59
N SER A 256 -16.56 17.24 3.95
CA SER A 256 -15.98 18.22 4.87
C SER A 256 -15.58 17.55 6.21
N GLY A 257 -14.29 17.63 6.58
CA GLY A 257 -13.75 17.11 7.84
C GLY A 257 -12.84 15.89 7.72
N GLU A 258 -12.73 15.27 6.54
CA GLU A 258 -11.81 14.16 6.26
C GLU A 258 -10.58 14.61 5.47
N GLU A 259 -9.56 13.76 5.41
CA GLU A 259 -8.27 14.05 4.74
C GLU A 259 -8.49 14.75 3.38
N ALA A 260 -7.89 15.92 3.21
CA ALA A 260 -8.12 16.83 2.08
C ALA A 260 -7.78 16.25 0.69
N ASP A 261 -7.13 15.07 0.66
CA ASP A 261 -6.64 14.42 -0.56
C ASP A 261 -7.32 13.07 -0.80
N GLY A 262 -8.11 12.97 -1.85
CA GLY A 262 -8.75 11.72 -2.31
C GLY A 262 -9.89 12.01 -3.27
N ASP A 263 -10.20 11.05 -4.13
CA ASP A 263 -11.37 11.07 -5.01
C ASP A 263 -12.43 10.12 -4.44
N PHE A 264 -13.38 10.66 -3.71
CA PHE A 264 -14.46 9.94 -3.06
C PHE A 264 -15.72 9.98 -3.92
N ASN A 265 -15.93 8.94 -4.70
CA ASN A 265 -17.12 8.81 -5.54
C ASN A 265 -18.38 8.72 -4.64
N PRO A 266 -19.45 9.51 -4.91
CA PRO A 266 -20.68 9.47 -4.13
C PRO A 266 -21.36 8.11 -4.03
N LEU A 267 -21.10 7.20 -4.95
CA LEU A 267 -21.64 5.83 -4.95
C LEU A 267 -20.97 4.92 -3.91
N ALA A 268 -19.76 5.26 -3.47
CA ALA A 268 -19.00 4.57 -2.42
C ALA A 268 -18.18 5.58 -1.63
N ASN A 269 -18.86 6.38 -0.84
CA ASN A 269 -18.34 7.61 -0.21
C ASN A 269 -17.08 7.44 0.66
N ASN A 270 -16.80 6.22 1.12
CA ASN A 270 -15.66 5.94 1.99
C ASN A 270 -14.56 5.17 1.25
N VAL A 271 -14.72 4.90 -0.05
CA VAL A 271 -13.75 4.15 -0.87
C VAL A 271 -13.12 5.09 -1.90
N PRO A 272 -11.92 5.64 -1.61
CA PRO A 272 -11.27 6.58 -2.53
C PRO A 272 -10.71 5.87 -3.75
N VAL A 273 -11.04 6.39 -4.94
CA VAL A 273 -10.50 5.92 -6.23
C VAL A 273 -9.03 6.30 -6.34
N GLY A 274 -8.20 5.36 -6.77
CA GLY A 274 -6.74 5.50 -6.87
C GLY A 274 -5.99 5.07 -5.62
N ARG A 275 -6.70 4.78 -4.52
CA ARG A 275 -6.10 4.25 -3.28
C ARG A 275 -6.33 2.76 -3.12
N ARG A 276 -5.57 2.16 -2.23
CA ARG A 276 -5.74 0.75 -1.88
C ARG A 276 -7.10 0.52 -1.23
N LEU A 277 -7.84 -0.49 -1.72
CA LEU A 277 -9.07 -0.92 -1.08
C LEU A 277 -8.75 -1.49 0.31
N PHE A 278 -9.38 -0.94 1.32
CA PHE A 278 -9.35 -1.54 2.65
C PHE A 278 -10.35 -2.69 2.75
N SER A 279 -10.11 -3.62 3.66
CA SER A 279 -10.94 -4.79 3.85
C SER A 279 -11.95 -4.58 4.95
N ASP A 280 -13.11 -5.23 4.79
CA ASP A 280 -14.08 -5.41 5.86
C ASP A 280 -14.63 -6.83 5.84
N LEU A 281 -15.39 -7.18 6.87
CA LEU A 281 -15.99 -8.49 7.05
C LEU A 281 -17.19 -8.68 6.13
N VAL A 282 -17.30 -9.89 5.58
CA VAL A 282 -18.45 -10.38 4.82
C VAL A 282 -18.78 -11.81 5.24
N LEU A 283 -19.99 -12.26 4.97
CA LEU A 283 -20.40 -13.64 5.20
C LEU A 283 -20.45 -14.39 3.87
N GLY A 284 -19.81 -15.55 3.79
CA GLY A 284 -19.96 -16.44 2.65
C GLY A 284 -21.44 -16.81 2.48
N HIS A 285 -22.01 -16.59 1.28
CA HIS A 285 -23.44 -16.87 1.09
C HIS A 285 -23.75 -18.36 1.28
N ILE A 286 -22.86 -19.26 0.84
CA ILE A 286 -23.13 -20.71 0.88
C ILE A 286 -22.90 -21.32 2.28
N ASP A 287 -21.86 -20.90 2.99
CA ASP A 287 -21.43 -21.53 4.25
C ASP A 287 -21.60 -20.63 5.48
N TYR A 288 -22.05 -19.41 5.28
CA TYR A 288 -22.26 -18.39 6.31
C TYR A 288 -21.00 -18.08 7.14
N LYS A 289 -19.83 -18.45 6.63
CA LYS A 289 -18.55 -18.19 7.30
C LYS A 289 -18.17 -16.73 7.17
N MET A 290 -17.85 -16.12 8.31
CA MET A 290 -17.32 -14.76 8.38
C MET A 290 -15.88 -14.75 7.89
N VAL A 291 -15.56 -13.87 6.94
CA VAL A 291 -14.23 -13.72 6.36
C VAL A 291 -13.97 -12.25 6.02
N HIS A 292 -12.72 -11.84 6.01
CA HIS A 292 -12.36 -10.57 5.40
C HIS A 292 -12.48 -10.64 3.86
N LEU A 293 -13.08 -9.64 3.24
CA LEU A 293 -13.20 -9.60 1.78
C LEU A 293 -11.83 -9.69 1.08
N ALA A 294 -10.79 -9.08 1.66
CA ALA A 294 -9.43 -9.15 1.12
C ALA A 294 -8.88 -10.59 1.04
N ASP A 295 -9.27 -11.50 1.96
CA ASP A 295 -8.84 -12.91 1.93
C ASP A 295 -9.42 -13.65 0.72
N LYS A 296 -10.48 -13.10 0.11
CA LYS A 296 -11.09 -13.63 -1.11
C LYS A 296 -10.52 -13.03 -2.39
N MET A 297 -9.60 -12.08 -2.25
CA MET A 297 -8.90 -11.40 -3.34
C MET A 297 -7.38 -11.64 -3.27
N PRO A 298 -6.90 -12.89 -3.41
CA PRO A 298 -5.47 -13.17 -3.35
C PRO A 298 -4.70 -12.43 -4.44
N SER A 299 -3.41 -12.17 -4.17
CA SER A 299 -2.49 -11.51 -5.10
C SER A 299 -2.04 -12.47 -6.21
N ASP A 300 -2.90 -12.71 -7.18
CA ASP A 300 -2.74 -13.67 -8.28
C ASP A 300 -2.71 -13.03 -9.67
N GLY A 301 -2.66 -11.70 -9.73
CA GLY A 301 -2.59 -10.92 -10.97
C GLY A 301 -3.94 -10.66 -11.64
N ARG A 302 -5.06 -11.09 -11.05
CA ARG A 302 -6.40 -10.84 -11.59
C ARG A 302 -6.92 -9.45 -11.20
N PHE A 303 -7.70 -8.85 -12.10
CA PHE A 303 -8.61 -7.77 -11.73
C PHE A 303 -9.84 -8.32 -11.00
N ARG A 304 -10.42 -7.53 -10.10
CA ARG A 304 -11.69 -7.83 -9.44
C ARG A 304 -12.74 -6.81 -9.82
N VAL A 305 -13.91 -7.29 -10.19
CA VAL A 305 -15.12 -6.48 -10.33
C VAL A 305 -16.01 -6.84 -9.17
N LEU A 306 -16.12 -5.94 -8.20
CA LEU A 306 -16.97 -6.12 -7.02
C LEU A 306 -18.33 -5.53 -7.34
N ILE A 307 -19.35 -6.36 -7.41
CA ILE A 307 -20.74 -5.94 -7.64
C ILE A 307 -21.45 -5.88 -6.29
N PHE A 308 -21.87 -4.69 -5.91
CA PHE A 308 -22.72 -4.42 -4.75
C PHE A 308 -24.12 -4.14 -5.23
N PRO A 309 -24.98 -5.17 -5.41
CA PRO A 309 -26.32 -4.98 -5.97
C PRO A 309 -27.33 -4.40 -4.97
N GLY A 310 -26.91 -4.15 -3.74
CA GLY A 310 -27.78 -3.71 -2.66
C GLY A 310 -28.62 -4.84 -2.07
N ASP A 311 -29.74 -4.48 -1.46
CA ASP A 311 -30.72 -5.48 -0.96
C ASP A 311 -31.63 -5.93 -2.09
N VAL A 312 -31.28 -7.02 -2.73
CA VAL A 312 -31.98 -7.55 -3.90
C VAL A 312 -33.29 -8.28 -3.53
N HIS A 313 -33.48 -8.64 -2.26
CA HIS A 313 -34.73 -9.20 -1.78
C HIS A 313 -35.77 -8.08 -1.57
N GLN A 314 -35.38 -7.01 -0.92
CA GLN A 314 -36.23 -5.86 -0.65
C GLN A 314 -36.49 -5.04 -1.93
N TYR A 315 -35.48 -4.78 -2.74
CA TYR A 315 -35.58 -3.96 -3.95
C TYR A 315 -35.57 -4.84 -5.21
N LYS A 316 -36.75 -5.19 -5.71
CA LYS A 316 -36.89 -6.05 -6.90
C LYS A 316 -36.27 -5.46 -8.17
N ALA A 317 -36.14 -4.14 -8.26
CA ALA A 317 -35.42 -3.47 -9.36
C ALA A 317 -33.96 -3.89 -9.41
N ASN A 318 -33.30 -4.03 -8.25
CA ASN A 318 -31.91 -4.48 -8.17
C ASN A 318 -31.75 -5.92 -8.60
N TRP A 319 -32.67 -6.79 -8.20
CA TRP A 319 -32.69 -8.17 -8.68
C TRP A 319 -32.86 -8.26 -10.21
N ASN A 320 -33.77 -7.46 -10.77
CA ASN A 320 -33.98 -7.41 -12.22
C ASN A 320 -32.73 -6.89 -12.94
N THR A 321 -32.02 -5.92 -12.38
CA THR A 321 -30.75 -5.42 -12.92
C THR A 321 -29.68 -6.52 -12.89
N LEU A 322 -29.58 -7.27 -11.79
CA LEU A 322 -28.64 -8.39 -11.65
C LEU A 322 -28.90 -9.46 -12.73
N ASN A 323 -30.17 -9.76 -12.99
CA ASN A 323 -30.55 -10.70 -14.07
C ASN A 323 -30.20 -10.16 -15.46
N LYS A 324 -30.37 -8.85 -15.73
CA LYS A 324 -29.96 -8.24 -17.00
C LYS A 324 -28.43 -8.28 -17.17
N PHE A 325 -27.65 -8.18 -16.08
CA PHE A 325 -26.20 -8.37 -16.15
C PHE A 325 -25.82 -9.75 -16.65
N ASN A 326 -26.63 -10.78 -16.36
CA ASN A 326 -26.40 -12.13 -16.87
C ASN A 326 -26.37 -12.17 -18.39
N ASP A 327 -27.31 -11.50 -19.04
CA ASP A 327 -27.40 -11.48 -20.51
C ASP A 327 -26.14 -10.84 -21.13
N VAL A 328 -25.60 -9.78 -20.50
CA VAL A 328 -24.41 -9.08 -20.96
C VAL A 328 -23.13 -9.89 -20.65
N LEU A 329 -23.01 -10.42 -19.45
CA LEU A 329 -21.78 -11.08 -18.98
C LEU A 329 -21.63 -12.50 -19.51
N GLU A 330 -22.73 -13.19 -19.81
CA GLU A 330 -22.72 -14.51 -20.45
C GLU A 330 -22.69 -14.44 -21.99
N ALA A 331 -22.86 -13.25 -22.61
CA ALA A 331 -22.71 -13.06 -24.03
C ALA A 331 -21.29 -13.46 -24.51
N LYS A 332 -21.17 -13.90 -25.77
CA LYS A 332 -19.89 -14.35 -26.35
C LYS A 332 -18.85 -13.24 -26.43
N ASP A 333 -19.29 -12.00 -26.57
CA ASP A 333 -18.50 -10.79 -26.70
C ASP A 333 -18.36 -10.01 -25.40
N SER A 334 -18.82 -10.58 -24.27
CA SER A 334 -18.63 -9.95 -22.97
C SER A 334 -17.14 -9.68 -22.67
N PHE A 335 -16.84 -8.62 -21.95
CA PHE A 335 -15.46 -8.25 -21.62
C PHE A 335 -14.73 -9.38 -20.85
N ILE A 336 -15.43 -10.19 -20.05
CA ILE A 336 -14.84 -11.34 -19.38
C ILE A 336 -14.35 -12.37 -20.39
N LYS A 337 -15.19 -12.76 -21.33
CA LYS A 337 -14.83 -13.77 -22.34
C LYS A 337 -13.85 -13.22 -23.37
N ARG A 338 -13.97 -11.92 -23.71
CA ARG A 338 -13.09 -11.25 -24.67
C ARG A 338 -11.65 -11.13 -24.17
N TYR A 339 -11.44 -10.94 -22.88
CA TYR A 339 -10.09 -10.76 -22.29
C TYR A 339 -9.55 -12.00 -21.59
N THR A 340 -10.29 -13.11 -21.60
CA THR A 340 -9.82 -14.39 -21.07
C THR A 340 -9.36 -15.30 -22.21
N PRO A 341 -8.11 -15.81 -22.22
CA PRO A 341 -7.64 -16.75 -23.23
C PRO A 341 -8.53 -17.98 -23.33
N VAL A 342 -8.70 -18.49 -24.56
CA VAL A 342 -9.45 -19.73 -24.78
C VAL A 342 -8.78 -20.88 -24.04
N ASN A 343 -9.55 -21.70 -23.36
CA ASN A 343 -9.09 -22.78 -22.47
C ASN A 343 -8.50 -22.31 -21.13
N ALA A 344 -8.40 -20.98 -20.86
CA ALA A 344 -8.14 -20.51 -19.51
C ALA A 344 -9.39 -20.62 -18.64
N PHE A 345 -9.19 -20.69 -17.33
CA PHE A 345 -10.31 -20.63 -16.39
C PHE A 345 -11.10 -19.32 -16.59
N PRO A 346 -12.46 -19.34 -16.62
CA PRO A 346 -13.26 -18.17 -17.01
C PRO A 346 -12.96 -16.88 -16.24
N SER A 347 -12.49 -16.97 -15.00
CA SER A 347 -12.13 -15.82 -14.16
C SER A 347 -10.63 -15.67 -13.93
N SER A 348 -9.79 -16.19 -14.83
CA SER A 348 -8.33 -16.15 -14.66
C SER A 348 -7.72 -14.77 -14.88
N VAL A 349 -8.43 -13.87 -15.56
CA VAL A 349 -7.98 -12.49 -15.83
C VAL A 349 -8.82 -11.46 -15.08
N ILE A 350 -10.14 -11.59 -15.19
CA ILE A 350 -11.12 -10.72 -14.51
C ILE A 350 -12.06 -11.61 -13.69
N GLU A 351 -12.12 -11.35 -12.39
CA GLU A 351 -12.97 -12.08 -11.46
C GLU A 351 -14.10 -11.20 -10.96
N ILE A 352 -15.34 -11.72 -10.98
CA ILE A 352 -16.49 -11.04 -10.39
C ILE A 352 -16.75 -11.62 -9.01
N LEU A 353 -16.92 -10.74 -8.02
CA LEU A 353 -17.44 -11.07 -6.70
C LEU A 353 -18.71 -10.27 -6.47
N THR A 354 -19.76 -10.94 -6.00
CA THR A 354 -21.07 -10.31 -5.73
C THR A 354 -21.28 -10.23 -4.23
N ILE A 355 -21.51 -9.02 -3.72
CA ILE A 355 -21.68 -8.75 -2.29
C ILE A 355 -23.06 -8.11 -2.10
N HIS A 356 -24.11 -8.89 -1.79
CA HIS A 356 -25.48 -8.38 -1.60
C HIS A 356 -25.75 -7.99 -0.15
N ALA A 357 -26.76 -7.13 0.06
CA ALA A 357 -27.17 -6.66 1.39
C ALA A 357 -28.38 -7.42 1.97
N SER A 358 -29.00 -8.32 1.22
CA SER A 358 -30.10 -9.14 1.69
C SER A 358 -29.63 -10.19 2.72
N LEU A 359 -30.52 -10.64 3.59
CA LEU A 359 -30.22 -11.74 4.49
C LEU A 359 -30.00 -13.02 3.69
N ARG A 360 -29.09 -13.87 4.15
CA ARG A 360 -28.72 -15.10 3.46
C ARG A 360 -29.91 -16.01 3.22
N PHE A 361 -30.84 -16.10 4.17
CA PHE A 361 -31.98 -17.01 4.11
C PHE A 361 -33.15 -16.52 3.24
N ASP A 362 -33.08 -15.27 2.76
CA ASP A 362 -34.10 -14.71 1.87
C ASP A 362 -33.92 -15.11 0.40
N ILE A 363 -32.73 -15.64 0.04
CA ILE A 363 -32.37 -15.97 -1.34
C ILE A 363 -31.54 -17.25 -1.33
N GLU A 364 -31.93 -18.21 -2.16
CA GLU A 364 -31.15 -19.42 -2.34
C GLU A 364 -29.96 -19.20 -3.29
N PHE A 365 -28.88 -19.93 -3.06
CA PHE A 365 -27.66 -19.81 -3.88
C PHE A 365 -27.94 -20.04 -5.39
N HIS A 366 -28.84 -20.96 -5.71
CA HIS A 366 -29.17 -21.31 -7.10
C HIS A 366 -30.08 -20.28 -7.78
N ASP A 367 -30.72 -19.38 -7.04
CA ASP A 367 -31.54 -18.32 -7.62
C ASP A 367 -30.68 -17.22 -8.25
N PHE A 368 -29.43 -17.04 -7.76
CA PHE A 368 -28.52 -16.05 -8.33
C PHE A 368 -28.20 -16.35 -9.81
N PRO A 369 -28.02 -15.31 -10.66
CA PRO A 369 -27.67 -15.45 -12.07
C PRO A 369 -26.38 -16.24 -12.31
N GLN A 370 -26.26 -16.91 -13.46
CA GLN A 370 -25.15 -17.81 -13.77
C GLN A 370 -23.76 -17.12 -13.68
N PHE A 371 -23.62 -15.89 -14.11
CA PHE A 371 -22.33 -15.18 -14.07
C PHE A 371 -21.77 -15.02 -12.64
N THR A 372 -22.61 -14.98 -11.61
CA THR A 372 -22.21 -14.91 -10.20
C THR A 372 -21.71 -16.26 -9.68
N ARG A 373 -22.07 -17.34 -10.35
CA ARG A 373 -21.79 -18.74 -10.00
C ARG A 373 -20.85 -19.37 -11.02
N SER A 374 -19.64 -18.79 -11.17
CA SER A 374 -18.66 -19.28 -12.15
C SER A 374 -18.43 -20.79 -12.04
N THR A 375 -18.37 -21.47 -13.18
CA THR A 375 -18.08 -22.90 -13.27
C THR A 375 -16.75 -23.14 -13.99
N ASP A 376 -16.10 -24.24 -13.67
CA ASP A 376 -14.94 -24.72 -14.43
C ASP A 376 -15.37 -25.50 -15.70
N PHE A 377 -14.40 -25.99 -16.46
CA PHE A 377 -14.62 -26.76 -17.70
C PHE A 377 -15.40 -28.06 -17.50
N LYS A 378 -15.49 -28.57 -16.26
CA LYS A 378 -16.24 -29.77 -15.89
C LYS A 378 -17.60 -29.42 -15.29
N GLY A 379 -18.01 -28.15 -15.32
CA GLY A 379 -19.26 -27.68 -14.74
C GLY A 379 -19.28 -27.65 -13.21
N ARG A 380 -18.07 -27.67 -12.56
CA ARG A 380 -17.99 -27.58 -11.10
C ARG A 380 -18.08 -26.12 -10.68
N THR A 381 -19.00 -25.84 -9.75
CA THR A 381 -19.30 -24.49 -9.29
C THR A 381 -18.28 -23.98 -8.28
N ASP A 382 -17.87 -22.72 -8.42
CA ASP A 382 -17.13 -21.98 -7.41
C ASP A 382 -18.12 -21.31 -6.45
N TYR A 383 -18.25 -21.86 -5.26
CA TYR A 383 -19.23 -21.43 -4.26
C TYR A 383 -18.84 -20.15 -3.51
N TRP A 384 -17.60 -19.64 -3.66
CA TRP A 384 -17.07 -18.55 -2.86
C TRP A 384 -16.97 -17.23 -3.65
N ARG A 385 -18.00 -16.91 -4.42
CA ARG A 385 -18.08 -15.66 -5.19
C ARG A 385 -19.25 -14.78 -4.81
N ILE A 386 -20.15 -15.31 -3.99
CA ILE A 386 -21.33 -14.61 -3.50
C ILE A 386 -21.20 -14.47 -1.98
N PHE A 387 -21.37 -13.24 -1.51
CA PHE A 387 -21.25 -12.88 -0.10
C PHE A 387 -22.44 -12.05 0.36
N CYS A 388 -22.82 -12.22 1.63
CA CYS A 388 -23.71 -11.31 2.31
C CYS A 388 -22.89 -10.21 2.92
N GLY A 389 -23.13 -8.98 2.50
CA GLY A 389 -22.43 -7.76 2.96
C GLY A 389 -23.11 -7.09 4.15
N ALA A 390 -24.25 -7.61 4.62
CA ALA A 390 -24.98 -7.11 5.78
C ALA A 390 -25.61 -8.27 6.55
N GLY A 391 -25.74 -8.12 7.86
CA GLY A 391 -26.37 -9.13 8.73
C GLY A 391 -25.58 -9.39 10.02
N LYS A 392 -25.87 -10.48 10.67
CA LYS A 392 -25.18 -10.92 11.88
C LYS A 392 -24.46 -12.23 11.64
N ALA A 393 -23.20 -12.32 12.04
CA ALA A 393 -22.50 -13.60 12.12
C ALA A 393 -23.05 -14.47 13.26
N TYR A 394 -22.70 -15.77 13.26
CA TYR A 394 -23.17 -16.71 14.27
C TYR A 394 -22.71 -16.38 15.71
N ASP A 395 -21.62 -15.64 15.86
CA ASP A 395 -21.08 -15.17 17.14
C ASP A 395 -21.71 -13.84 17.62
N GLY A 396 -22.67 -13.31 16.84
CA GLY A 396 -23.35 -12.04 17.12
C GLY A 396 -22.67 -10.81 16.54
N THR A 397 -21.52 -10.95 15.85
CA THR A 397 -20.83 -9.82 15.20
C THR A 397 -21.71 -9.21 14.11
N ASP A 398 -21.90 -7.90 14.16
CA ASP A 398 -22.62 -7.15 13.13
C ASP A 398 -21.72 -6.96 11.90
N ILE A 399 -22.22 -7.34 10.73
CA ILE A 399 -21.56 -7.18 9.43
C ILE A 399 -22.31 -6.14 8.63
N ASP A 400 -21.63 -5.10 8.18
CA ASP A 400 -22.19 -4.09 7.27
C ASP A 400 -21.12 -3.39 6.44
N ILE A 401 -20.59 -4.10 5.44
CA ILE A 401 -19.59 -3.53 4.51
C ILE A 401 -20.18 -2.40 3.67
N TYR A 402 -21.49 -2.36 3.45
CA TYR A 402 -22.15 -1.26 2.75
C TYR A 402 -21.98 0.05 3.51
N LYS A 403 -22.22 0.02 4.83
CA LYS A 403 -21.98 1.17 5.71
C LYS A 403 -20.51 1.56 5.73
N THR A 404 -19.61 0.58 5.84
CA THR A 404 -18.16 0.80 5.87
C THR A 404 -17.65 1.43 4.58
N PHE A 405 -18.13 0.96 3.42
CA PHE A 405 -17.76 1.50 2.12
C PHE A 405 -18.56 2.75 1.73
N GLY A 406 -19.59 3.09 2.47
CA GLY A 406 -20.48 4.21 2.17
C GLY A 406 -21.31 3.99 0.92
N ILE A 407 -21.75 2.75 0.67
CA ILE A 407 -22.60 2.35 -0.44
C ILE A 407 -24.05 2.29 0.03
N ASP A 408 -24.96 2.92 -0.71
CA ASP A 408 -26.40 2.84 -0.44
C ASP A 408 -26.98 1.46 -0.80
N LYS A 409 -27.72 0.82 0.12
CA LYS A 409 -28.28 -0.53 -0.08
C LYS A 409 -29.39 -0.57 -1.13
N GLN A 410 -29.96 0.56 -1.53
CA GLN A 410 -30.95 0.64 -2.61
C GLN A 410 -30.29 0.94 -3.96
N ALA A 411 -29.30 1.85 -3.98
CA ALA A 411 -28.63 2.25 -5.21
C ALA A 411 -27.62 1.21 -5.69
N GLY A 412 -26.87 0.60 -4.78
CA GLY A 412 -25.75 -0.29 -5.12
C GLY A 412 -24.57 0.46 -5.76
N ALA A 413 -23.54 -0.30 -6.13
CA ALA A 413 -22.37 0.21 -6.85
C ALA A 413 -21.59 -0.95 -7.52
N ILE A 414 -20.73 -0.62 -8.49
CA ILE A 414 -19.74 -1.54 -9.06
C ILE A 414 -18.35 -0.92 -8.84
N LEU A 415 -17.45 -1.67 -8.24
CA LEU A 415 -16.07 -1.26 -8.01
C LEU A 415 -15.13 -2.14 -8.86
N VAL A 416 -14.20 -1.51 -9.56
CA VAL A 416 -13.11 -2.22 -10.24
C VAL A 416 -11.84 -2.09 -9.40
N VAL A 417 -11.27 -3.23 -9.02
CA VAL A 417 -10.06 -3.33 -8.19
C VAL A 417 -8.95 -3.96 -9.01
N ARG A 418 -7.79 -3.31 -9.03
CA ARG A 418 -6.60 -3.75 -9.73
C ARG A 418 -5.92 -4.93 -9.02
N PRO A 419 -5.01 -5.66 -9.72
CA PRO A 419 -4.22 -6.73 -9.11
C PRO A 419 -3.39 -6.31 -7.89
N ASP A 420 -2.98 -5.03 -7.81
CA ASP A 420 -2.27 -4.44 -6.67
C ASP A 420 -3.21 -3.88 -5.58
N SER A 421 -4.47 -4.31 -5.60
CA SER A 421 -5.52 -3.94 -4.64
C SER A 421 -5.92 -2.46 -4.64
N HIS A 422 -5.53 -1.66 -5.65
CA HIS A 422 -5.98 -0.28 -5.76
C HIS A 422 -7.33 -0.21 -6.48
N VAL A 423 -8.20 0.67 -6.01
CA VAL A 423 -9.50 0.95 -6.64
C VAL A 423 -9.25 1.71 -7.93
N ALA A 424 -9.62 1.10 -9.05
CA ALA A 424 -9.43 1.68 -10.37
C ALA A 424 -10.59 2.59 -10.78
N GLN A 425 -11.81 2.20 -10.43
CA GLN A 425 -13.03 2.87 -10.83
C GLN A 425 -14.18 2.49 -9.90
N VAL A 426 -15.12 3.42 -9.69
CA VAL A 426 -16.41 3.20 -9.06
C VAL A 426 -17.49 3.71 -10.01
N VAL A 427 -18.48 2.89 -10.34
CA VAL A 427 -19.57 3.22 -11.25
C VAL A 427 -20.93 2.77 -10.68
N GLU A 428 -22.00 3.27 -11.27
CA GLU A 428 -23.36 2.91 -10.88
C GLU A 428 -23.64 1.41 -11.07
N TYR A 429 -24.47 0.87 -10.21
CA TYR A 429 -25.05 -0.46 -10.37
C TYR A 429 -26.16 -0.41 -11.44
N SER A 430 -25.77 -0.31 -12.69
CA SER A 430 -26.64 -0.19 -13.86
C SER A 430 -25.97 -0.81 -15.10
N LEU A 431 -26.74 -1.03 -16.18
CA LEU A 431 -26.19 -1.49 -17.45
C LEU A 431 -25.18 -0.48 -18.04
N ASP A 432 -25.43 0.80 -17.84
CA ASP A 432 -24.49 1.86 -18.27
C ASP A 432 -23.21 1.82 -17.42
N GLY A 433 -23.32 1.57 -16.13
CA GLY A 433 -22.14 1.35 -15.28
C GLY A 433 -21.35 0.11 -15.69
N LEU A 434 -22.03 -1.00 -16.03
CA LEU A 434 -21.37 -2.20 -16.54
C LEU A 434 -20.68 -1.94 -17.89
N LYS A 435 -21.25 -1.12 -18.75
CA LYS A 435 -20.64 -0.66 -19.99
C LYS A 435 -19.38 0.17 -19.74
N GLN A 436 -19.39 1.06 -18.75
CA GLN A 436 -18.19 1.82 -18.35
C GLN A 436 -17.06 0.91 -17.83
N VAL A 437 -17.39 -0.21 -17.17
CA VAL A 437 -16.41 -1.24 -16.80
C VAL A 437 -15.81 -1.90 -18.05
N ASP A 438 -16.62 -2.22 -19.05
CA ASP A 438 -16.11 -2.74 -20.33
C ASP A 438 -15.21 -1.72 -21.04
N GLU A 439 -15.61 -0.46 -21.11
CA GLU A 439 -14.81 0.62 -21.70
C GLU A 439 -13.46 0.80 -20.98
N TYR A 440 -13.44 0.68 -19.64
CA TYR A 440 -12.20 0.70 -18.85
C TYR A 440 -11.23 -0.39 -19.31
N PHE A 441 -11.67 -1.65 -19.38
CA PHE A 441 -10.82 -2.76 -19.80
C PHE A 441 -10.40 -2.64 -21.28
N SER A 442 -11.29 -2.20 -22.17
CA SER A 442 -11.00 -2.01 -23.61
C SER A 442 -9.89 -0.98 -23.88
N GLY A 443 -9.70 -0.06 -22.93
CA GLY A 443 -8.64 0.94 -23.01
C GLY A 443 -7.25 0.32 -23.09
N PHE A 444 -7.00 -0.80 -22.42
CA PHE A 444 -5.65 -1.38 -22.31
C PHE A 444 -5.57 -2.89 -22.47
N MET A 445 -6.65 -3.66 -22.32
CA MET A 445 -6.61 -5.10 -22.51
C MET A 445 -6.55 -5.47 -24.00
N LEU A 446 -5.96 -6.60 -24.31
CA LEU A 446 -5.90 -7.19 -25.66
C LEU A 446 -6.93 -8.32 -25.78
N ASP A 447 -7.61 -8.38 -26.92
CA ASP A 447 -8.58 -9.43 -27.23
C ASP A 447 -7.90 -10.81 -27.23
N GLN A 448 -8.43 -11.74 -26.45
CA GLN A 448 -7.87 -13.07 -26.22
C GLN A 448 -8.67 -14.18 -26.94
N ARG A 449 -9.70 -13.85 -27.68
CA ARG A 449 -10.58 -14.87 -28.30
C ARG A 449 -9.85 -15.78 -29.31
N ASN A 450 -8.71 -15.33 -29.84
CA ASN A 450 -7.84 -16.11 -30.71
C ASN A 450 -6.61 -16.70 -29.98
N ASN A 451 -6.43 -16.40 -28.70
CA ASN A 451 -5.33 -16.93 -27.89
C ASN A 451 -5.77 -18.23 -27.21
N VAL A 452 -5.35 -19.36 -27.76
CA VAL A 452 -5.72 -20.68 -27.28
C VAL A 452 -4.57 -21.23 -26.40
N LEU A 453 -4.82 -21.37 -25.10
CA LEU A 453 -3.83 -21.98 -24.22
C LEU A 453 -3.69 -23.49 -24.47
N PRO A 454 -2.48 -24.05 -24.33
CA PRO A 454 -2.27 -25.48 -24.37
C PRO A 454 -3.12 -26.20 -23.32
N GLU A 455 -3.56 -27.42 -23.64
CA GLU A 455 -4.41 -28.21 -22.73
C GLU A 455 -3.73 -28.53 -21.37
N LYS A 456 -2.40 -28.60 -21.38
CA LYS A 456 -1.56 -28.80 -20.19
C LYS A 456 -1.69 -27.66 -19.19
N ASP A 457 -1.89 -26.43 -19.66
CA ASP A 457 -2.04 -25.26 -18.79
C ASP A 457 -3.42 -25.21 -18.12
N LYS A 458 -4.44 -25.85 -18.70
CA LYS A 458 -5.76 -26.04 -18.07
C LYS A 458 -5.65 -26.76 -16.72
N THR A 459 -4.88 -27.85 -16.69
CA THR A 459 -4.75 -28.69 -15.49
C THR A 459 -3.99 -27.98 -14.39
N ILE A 460 -2.95 -27.21 -14.74
CA ILE A 460 -2.14 -26.43 -13.78
C ILE A 460 -2.98 -25.29 -13.21
N ASN A 461 -3.70 -24.54 -14.03
CA ASN A 461 -4.55 -23.44 -13.59
C ASN A 461 -5.70 -23.92 -12.67
N ASP A 462 -6.30 -25.08 -12.99
CA ASP A 462 -7.28 -25.72 -12.14
C ASP A 462 -6.68 -26.15 -10.78
N ALA A 463 -5.51 -26.76 -10.79
CA ALA A 463 -4.84 -27.22 -9.58
C ALA A 463 -4.43 -26.05 -8.66
N ILE A 464 -3.86 -24.98 -9.21
CA ILE A 464 -3.44 -23.79 -8.44
C ILE A 464 -4.66 -23.16 -7.77
N ARG A 465 -5.78 -23.07 -8.45
CA ARG A 465 -6.99 -22.46 -7.91
C ARG A 465 -7.62 -23.24 -6.77
N PHE A 466 -7.61 -24.57 -6.82
CA PHE A 466 -8.12 -25.41 -5.73
C PHE A 466 -7.14 -25.52 -4.55
N LEU A 467 -5.86 -25.25 -4.76
CA LEU A 467 -4.84 -25.33 -3.71
C LEU A 467 -4.63 -24.00 -2.98
N GLN A 468 -4.82 -22.85 -3.64
CA GLN A 468 -4.60 -21.54 -3.03
C GLN A 468 -5.42 -21.26 -1.76
N PRO A 469 -6.72 -21.60 -1.66
CA PRO A 469 -7.46 -21.41 -0.41
C PRO A 469 -7.01 -22.35 0.73
N ARG A 470 -6.29 -23.42 0.41
CA ARG A 470 -5.81 -24.40 1.41
C ARG A 470 -4.41 -24.11 1.93
N LEU A 471 -3.66 -23.27 1.23
CA LEU A 471 -2.30 -22.84 1.63
C LEU A 471 -2.27 -21.49 2.35
N ALA A 472 -3.41 -20.82 2.49
CA ALA A 472 -3.58 -19.56 3.19
C ALA A 472 -4.12 -19.72 4.63
N VAL A 473 -3.79 -20.85 5.28
CA VAL A 473 -4.02 -21.07 6.71
C VAL A 473 -2.71 -21.21 7.42
#